data_db7ea4531fc79ba272f604659fd7c4b6
#
_entry.id   db7ea4531fc79ba272f604659fd7c4b6
#
_cell.length_a   1.000
_cell.length_b   1.000
_cell.length_c   1.000
_cell.angle_alpha   90.00
_cell.angle_beta   90.00
_cell.angle_gamma   90.00
#
_symmetry.space_group_name_H-M   'P 1'
#
loop_
_entity.id
_entity.type
_entity.pdbx_description
1 polymer ?
#
loop_
_entity_poly.entity_id
_entity_poly.type
_entity_poly.pdbx_seq_one_letter_code
_entity_poly.pdbx_strand_id
1 'polypeptide(L)'
;MPQTDAQTAPPQGNTPTAQNFRITDDLLGTGGAKAKFRANMDAINLLKELEFDGRQATPEEQNILSKYVGWGGLADAFDESKDNWKDEFAELYATLSPEEYAAARASTLNAHYTSPTVIKAIYEAVENMGFQTGNILEPSMGVGNFFGCLPEQMQGSKLYGVELDSITGRIAKQLYPQANITVAGFETTNRRDFYDLAIGNVPFGQYQVNDRAYNKLGFSIHNYFFAKALDQVRPGGVIAFVTSRYTMDSKDDRARKYIAERAELLGAIRLPNNAFKANAGTDVVSDILFLQKREQPSIAEPEWTQLGENADGFSINNYFIHHPEMILGRQSAESTQYGKQDFTV
;
A
#
# COMPACT_ATOMS: atom_id res chain seq x y z
N MET A 1 -59.56 -39.12 -8.12
CA MET A 1 -58.25 -38.78 -7.54
C MET A 1 -57.67 -37.67 -8.39
N PRO A 2 -57.51 -36.45 -7.86
CA PRO A 2 -56.94 -35.34 -8.62
C PRO A 2 -55.40 -35.43 -8.55
N GLN A 3 -54.79 -35.28 -9.71
CA GLN A 3 -53.35 -35.17 -9.92
C GLN A 3 -52.89 -33.80 -9.34
N THR A 4 -51.90 -33.84 -8.46
CA THR A 4 -51.17 -32.70 -7.94
C THR A 4 -50.15 -32.26 -8.96
N ASP A 5 -50.33 -31.07 -9.55
CA ASP A 5 -49.36 -30.38 -10.40
C ASP A 5 -48.13 -30.01 -9.54
N ALA A 6 -47.00 -30.59 -9.86
CA ALA A 6 -45.71 -30.21 -9.32
C ALA A 6 -45.32 -28.83 -9.93
N GLN A 7 -45.43 -27.78 -9.15
CA GLN A 7 -44.85 -26.47 -9.48
C GLN A 7 -43.32 -26.62 -9.55
N THR A 8 -42.79 -26.62 -10.76
CA THR A 8 -41.35 -26.42 -11.01
C THR A 8 -40.93 -25.03 -10.56
N ALA A 9 -40.06 -24.97 -9.57
CA ALA A 9 -39.42 -23.71 -9.16
C ALA A 9 -38.68 -23.10 -10.36
N PRO A 10 -38.71 -21.76 -10.53
CA PRO A 10 -37.98 -21.12 -11.61
C PRO A 10 -36.49 -21.41 -11.49
N PRO A 11 -35.77 -21.55 -12.63
CA PRO A 11 -34.33 -21.77 -12.58
C PRO A 11 -33.67 -20.61 -11.81
N GLN A 12 -32.91 -20.95 -10.77
CA GLN A 12 -32.01 -19.97 -10.10
C GLN A 12 -31.03 -19.50 -11.18
N GLY A 13 -31.22 -18.30 -11.68
CA GLY A 13 -30.29 -17.66 -12.57
C GLY A 13 -28.93 -17.60 -11.87
N ASN A 14 -27.90 -18.18 -12.47
CA ASN A 14 -26.52 -17.98 -12.07
C ASN A 14 -26.24 -16.48 -12.14
N THR A 15 -26.33 -15.79 -11.02
CA THR A 15 -25.80 -14.42 -10.91
C THR A 15 -24.30 -14.54 -11.20
N PRO A 16 -23.76 -13.85 -12.19
CA PRO A 16 -22.33 -13.91 -12.48
C PRO A 16 -21.57 -13.57 -11.21
N THR A 17 -20.63 -14.43 -10.80
CA THR A 17 -19.77 -14.13 -9.65
C THR A 17 -19.04 -12.82 -9.92
N ALA A 18 -19.17 -11.84 -9.03
CA ALA A 18 -18.52 -10.55 -9.20
C ALA A 18 -16.99 -10.76 -9.35
N GLN A 19 -16.40 -10.09 -10.34
CA GLN A 19 -15.00 -10.24 -10.69
C GLN A 19 -14.15 -9.16 -10.03
N ASN A 20 -12.89 -9.50 -9.71
CA ASN A 20 -11.91 -8.53 -9.27
C ASN A 20 -11.59 -7.54 -10.39
N PHE A 21 -11.50 -6.26 -10.03
CA PHE A 21 -11.14 -5.20 -10.95
C PHE A 21 -9.69 -5.37 -11.46
N ARG A 22 -9.46 -5.01 -12.72
CA ARG A 22 -8.13 -5.01 -13.33
C ARG A 22 -7.76 -3.62 -13.81
N ILE A 23 -6.60 -3.14 -13.38
CA ILE A 23 -6.07 -1.85 -13.80
C ILE A 23 -5.40 -2.02 -15.18
N THR A 24 -5.92 -1.30 -16.15
CA THR A 24 -5.40 -1.24 -17.53
C THR A 24 -4.87 0.14 -17.91
N ASP A 25 -5.14 1.15 -17.07
CA ASP A 25 -4.71 2.54 -17.27
C ASP A 25 -3.50 2.86 -16.39
N ASP A 26 -2.35 3.06 -16.99
CA ASP A 26 -1.11 3.41 -16.28
C ASP A 26 -1.12 4.84 -15.70
N LEU A 27 -2.06 5.68 -16.13
CA LEU A 27 -2.27 7.04 -15.63
C LEU A 27 -3.32 7.11 -14.51
N LEU A 28 -3.80 5.98 -14.04
CA LEU A 28 -4.78 5.93 -12.95
C LEU A 28 -4.28 6.73 -11.73
N GLY A 29 -5.15 7.59 -11.20
CA GLY A 29 -4.84 8.41 -10.02
C GLY A 29 -4.04 9.68 -10.30
N THR A 30 -3.72 9.97 -11.57
CA THR A 30 -3.10 11.23 -11.96
C THR A 30 -4.14 12.34 -12.15
N GLY A 31 -3.72 13.60 -12.07
CA GLY A 31 -4.58 14.76 -12.29
C GLY A 31 -4.41 15.87 -11.26
N GLY A 32 -5.04 17.00 -11.49
CA GLY A 32 -5.03 18.15 -10.58
C GLY A 32 -5.89 17.91 -9.32
N ALA A 33 -5.65 18.69 -8.27
CA ALA A 33 -6.29 18.51 -6.96
C ALA A 33 -7.83 18.51 -7.04
N LYS A 34 -8.44 19.39 -7.79
CA LYS A 34 -9.92 19.44 -7.97
C LYS A 34 -10.47 18.21 -8.69
N ALA A 35 -9.75 17.69 -9.68
CA ALA A 35 -10.14 16.46 -10.39
C ALA A 35 -10.06 15.24 -9.47
N LYS A 36 -9.01 15.13 -8.65
CA LYS A 36 -8.85 14.09 -7.62
C LYS A 36 -9.97 14.17 -6.58
N PHE A 37 -10.27 15.38 -6.10
CA PHE A 37 -11.39 15.60 -5.18
C PHE A 37 -12.70 15.09 -5.78
N ARG A 38 -13.02 15.48 -7.02
CA ARG A 38 -14.26 15.05 -7.68
C ARG A 38 -14.32 13.52 -7.82
N ALA A 39 -13.25 12.90 -8.26
CA ALA A 39 -13.17 11.45 -8.38
C ALA A 39 -13.38 10.73 -7.02
N ASN A 40 -12.83 11.28 -5.94
CA ASN A 40 -13.05 10.76 -4.60
C ASN A 40 -14.53 10.86 -4.18
N MET A 41 -15.17 12.02 -4.43
CA MET A 41 -16.59 12.21 -4.06
C MET A 41 -17.52 11.33 -4.89
N ASP A 42 -17.25 11.16 -6.18
CA ASP A 42 -18.00 10.27 -7.05
C ASP A 42 -17.91 8.81 -6.56
N ALA A 43 -16.72 8.37 -6.18
CA ALA A 43 -16.50 7.04 -5.62
C ALA A 43 -17.21 6.83 -4.27
N ILE A 44 -17.15 7.84 -3.37
CA ILE A 44 -17.81 7.77 -2.05
C ILE A 44 -19.31 7.73 -2.20
N ASN A 45 -19.89 8.59 -3.04
CA ASN A 45 -21.32 8.62 -3.28
C ASN A 45 -21.82 7.29 -3.86
N LEU A 46 -21.10 6.74 -4.84
CA LEU A 46 -21.40 5.43 -5.39
C LEU A 46 -21.27 4.30 -4.35
N LEU A 47 -20.23 4.33 -3.51
CA LEU A 47 -20.07 3.37 -2.43
C LEU A 47 -21.30 3.35 -1.51
N LYS A 48 -21.76 4.54 -1.09
CA LYS A 48 -22.93 4.67 -0.21
C LYS A 48 -24.21 4.17 -0.88
N GLU A 49 -24.38 4.39 -2.18
CA GLU A 49 -25.49 3.83 -2.97
C GLU A 49 -25.42 2.29 -3.00
N LEU A 50 -24.25 1.72 -3.33
CA LEU A 50 -24.06 0.27 -3.38
C LEU A 50 -24.35 -0.40 -2.03
N GLU A 51 -23.91 0.24 -0.94
CA GLU A 51 -24.17 -0.25 0.43
C GLU A 51 -25.65 -0.14 0.82
N PHE A 52 -26.31 0.93 0.44
CA PHE A 52 -27.75 1.12 0.68
C PHE A 52 -28.57 0.05 -0.07
N ASP A 53 -28.22 -0.25 -1.31
CA ASP A 53 -28.86 -1.27 -2.14
C ASP A 53 -28.47 -2.70 -1.74
N GLY A 54 -27.41 -2.88 -0.94
CA GLY A 54 -26.90 -4.19 -0.54
C GLY A 54 -26.35 -5.02 -1.70
N ARG A 55 -25.76 -4.39 -2.72
CA ARG A 55 -25.27 -5.05 -3.94
C ARG A 55 -23.80 -4.81 -4.21
N GLN A 56 -23.24 -5.63 -5.07
CA GLN A 56 -21.87 -5.48 -5.59
C GLN A 56 -21.86 -4.50 -6.77
N ALA A 57 -20.70 -3.85 -6.96
CA ALA A 57 -20.47 -2.96 -8.08
C ALA A 57 -20.44 -3.72 -9.43
N THR A 58 -21.01 -3.13 -10.45
CA THR A 58 -20.82 -3.56 -11.83
C THR A 58 -19.41 -3.23 -12.34
N PRO A 59 -18.93 -3.79 -13.46
CA PRO A 59 -17.64 -3.40 -14.02
C PRO A 59 -17.50 -1.90 -14.32
N GLU A 60 -18.58 -1.25 -14.76
CA GLU A 60 -18.62 0.20 -15.02
C GLU A 60 -18.51 0.99 -13.71
N GLU A 61 -19.19 0.54 -12.66
CA GLU A 61 -19.12 1.13 -11.34
C GLU A 61 -17.76 0.91 -10.68
N GLN A 62 -17.12 -0.26 -10.89
CA GLN A 62 -15.74 -0.50 -10.46
C GLN A 62 -14.77 0.50 -11.12
N ASN A 63 -14.98 0.89 -12.38
CA ASN A 63 -14.18 1.94 -13.03
C ASN A 63 -14.31 3.30 -12.32
N ILE A 64 -15.49 3.64 -11.78
CA ILE A 64 -15.67 4.87 -10.99
C ILE A 64 -14.94 4.73 -9.65
N LEU A 65 -15.17 3.64 -8.93
CA LEU A 65 -14.56 3.36 -7.63
C LEU A 65 -13.03 3.34 -7.70
N SER A 66 -12.45 2.81 -8.78
CA SER A 66 -11.00 2.70 -8.98
C SER A 66 -10.28 4.05 -9.06
N LYS A 67 -11.00 5.13 -9.36
CA LYS A 67 -10.47 6.49 -9.41
C LYS A 67 -10.32 7.16 -8.05
N TYR A 68 -10.78 6.51 -6.98
CA TYR A 68 -10.53 7.00 -5.62
C TYR A 68 -9.03 6.95 -5.31
N VAL A 69 -8.47 8.09 -4.93
CA VAL A 69 -7.03 8.24 -4.65
C VAL A 69 -6.74 8.65 -3.20
N GLY A 70 -7.76 8.71 -2.34
CA GLY A 70 -7.59 9.21 -0.99
C GLY A 70 -7.33 10.71 -0.94
N TRP A 71 -6.82 11.19 0.18
CA TRP A 71 -6.77 12.61 0.50
C TRP A 71 -5.35 13.19 0.53
N GLY A 72 -4.34 12.41 0.15
CA GLY A 72 -2.96 12.90 0.02
C GLY A 72 -2.87 14.10 -0.91
N GLY A 73 -2.28 15.20 -0.43
CA GLY A 73 -2.17 16.46 -1.18
C GLY A 73 -3.48 17.24 -1.35
N LEU A 74 -4.57 16.87 -0.66
CA LEU A 74 -5.88 17.54 -0.71
C LEU A 74 -6.25 18.24 0.63
N ALA A 75 -5.25 18.66 1.41
CA ALA A 75 -5.48 19.29 2.72
C ALA A 75 -6.35 20.56 2.61
N ASP A 76 -6.26 21.31 1.52
CA ASP A 76 -7.04 22.53 1.30
C ASP A 76 -8.56 22.27 1.26
N ALA A 77 -8.99 21.07 0.85
CA ALA A 77 -10.41 20.69 0.87
C ALA A 77 -11.00 20.56 2.28
N PHE A 78 -10.14 20.45 3.31
CA PHE A 78 -10.52 20.35 4.73
C PHE A 78 -10.30 21.67 5.49
N ASP A 79 -9.98 22.75 4.81
CA ASP A 79 -9.69 24.05 5.38
C ASP A 79 -10.81 25.05 5.03
N GLU A 80 -11.66 25.36 6.02
CA GLU A 80 -12.77 26.29 5.87
C GLU A 80 -12.35 27.71 5.44
N SER A 81 -11.09 28.09 5.70
CA SER A 81 -10.55 29.42 5.35
C SER A 81 -10.17 29.55 3.87
N LYS A 82 -10.20 28.48 3.10
CA LYS A 82 -9.83 28.45 1.68
C LYS A 82 -11.01 28.77 0.78
N ASP A 83 -11.16 30.03 0.39
CA ASP A 83 -12.28 30.48 -0.44
C ASP A 83 -12.43 29.68 -1.76
N ASN A 84 -11.33 29.29 -2.37
CA ASN A 84 -11.32 28.50 -3.60
C ASN A 84 -11.66 27.02 -3.41
N TRP A 85 -11.88 26.57 -2.16
CA TRP A 85 -12.29 25.20 -1.79
C TRP A 85 -13.59 25.16 -0.99
N LYS A 86 -14.29 26.27 -0.89
CA LYS A 86 -15.47 26.42 -0.03
C LYS A 86 -16.59 25.43 -0.37
N ASP A 87 -16.85 25.22 -1.65
CA ASP A 87 -17.91 24.31 -2.10
C ASP A 87 -17.53 22.85 -1.80
N GLU A 88 -16.27 22.48 -2.03
CA GLU A 88 -15.76 21.15 -1.75
C GLU A 88 -15.72 20.87 -0.24
N PHE A 89 -15.32 21.85 0.56
CA PHE A 89 -15.39 21.74 2.03
C PHE A 89 -16.81 21.46 2.49
N ALA A 90 -17.80 22.21 2.00
CA ALA A 90 -19.21 22.03 2.35
C ALA A 90 -19.72 20.64 1.90
N GLU A 91 -19.35 20.19 0.70
CA GLU A 91 -19.73 18.87 0.19
C GLU A 91 -19.15 17.74 1.05
N LEU A 92 -17.87 17.80 1.41
CA LEU A 92 -17.21 16.84 2.31
C LEU A 92 -17.94 16.74 3.65
N TYR A 93 -18.21 17.90 4.26
CA TYR A 93 -18.83 17.97 5.57
C TYR A 93 -20.27 17.44 5.57
N ALA A 94 -20.98 17.62 4.45
CA ALA A 94 -22.34 17.10 4.27
C ALA A 94 -22.39 15.59 3.96
N THR A 95 -21.34 15.06 3.34
CA THR A 95 -21.33 13.68 2.82
C THR A 95 -20.74 12.67 3.81
N LEU A 96 -19.67 13.06 4.53
CA LEU A 96 -18.96 12.16 5.44
C LEU A 96 -19.57 12.17 6.83
N SER A 97 -19.55 11.02 7.52
CA SER A 97 -19.80 11.01 8.96
C SER A 97 -18.68 11.76 9.71
N PRO A 98 -18.89 12.19 10.96
CA PRO A 98 -17.83 12.83 11.75
C PRO A 98 -16.54 11.99 11.84
N GLU A 99 -16.69 10.67 11.97
CA GLU A 99 -15.56 9.71 12.05
C GLU A 99 -14.87 9.59 10.68
N GLU A 100 -15.63 9.46 9.60
CA GLU A 100 -15.10 9.42 8.23
C GLU A 100 -14.37 10.72 7.88
N TYR A 101 -14.92 11.86 8.25
CA TYR A 101 -14.30 13.17 8.04
C TYR A 101 -13.00 13.31 8.81
N ALA A 102 -12.98 12.92 10.10
CA ALA A 102 -11.78 12.98 10.91
C ALA A 102 -10.66 12.07 10.36
N ALA A 103 -11.00 10.85 9.94
CA ALA A 103 -10.06 9.90 9.33
C ALA A 103 -9.52 10.43 7.99
N ALA A 104 -10.38 10.95 7.12
CA ALA A 104 -10.01 11.54 5.85
C ALA A 104 -9.04 12.73 6.04
N ARG A 105 -9.36 13.66 6.95
CA ARG A 105 -8.51 14.81 7.28
C ARG A 105 -7.15 14.38 7.81
N ALA A 106 -7.09 13.38 8.69
CA ALA A 106 -5.84 12.86 9.24
C ALA A 106 -4.94 12.21 8.17
N SER A 107 -5.53 11.66 7.11
CA SER A 107 -4.81 10.98 6.03
C SER A 107 -4.19 11.91 4.99
N THR A 108 -4.49 13.21 5.02
CA THR A 108 -4.01 14.19 4.01
C THR A 108 -2.49 14.29 3.90
N LEU A 109 -1.76 13.90 4.96
CA LEU A 109 -0.29 13.94 5.01
C LEU A 109 0.38 12.59 4.69
N ASN A 110 -0.37 11.49 4.72
CA ASN A 110 0.21 10.14 4.76
C ASN A 110 -0.34 9.18 3.68
N ALA A 111 -1.28 9.61 2.85
CA ALA A 111 -1.85 8.76 1.82
C ALA A 111 -1.00 8.83 0.54
N HIS A 112 -0.17 7.81 0.32
CA HIS A 112 0.71 7.70 -0.84
C HIS A 112 0.29 6.51 -1.72
N TYR A 113 -0.39 6.80 -2.82
CA TYR A 113 -0.74 5.77 -3.80
C TYR A 113 0.41 5.49 -4.75
N THR A 114 0.72 4.21 -4.91
CA THR A 114 1.79 3.76 -5.82
C THR A 114 1.25 3.68 -7.24
N SER A 115 2.02 4.22 -8.19
CA SER A 115 1.63 4.18 -9.60
C SER A 115 1.61 2.76 -10.16
N PRO A 116 0.72 2.44 -11.12
CA PRO A 116 0.71 1.13 -11.78
C PRO A 116 2.06 0.74 -12.38
N THR A 117 2.82 1.70 -12.91
CA THR A 117 4.16 1.46 -13.46
C THR A 117 5.13 0.89 -12.42
N VAL A 118 5.18 1.48 -11.21
CA VAL A 118 6.03 0.98 -10.12
C VAL A 118 5.55 -0.39 -9.65
N ILE A 119 4.24 -0.58 -9.50
CA ILE A 119 3.65 -1.85 -9.07
C ILE A 119 4.00 -2.98 -10.05
N LYS A 120 3.85 -2.74 -11.37
CA LYS A 120 4.19 -3.72 -12.40
C LYS A 120 5.66 -4.11 -12.37
N ALA A 121 6.57 -3.12 -12.17
CA ALA A 121 7.99 -3.40 -12.03
C ALA A 121 8.32 -4.24 -10.79
N ILE A 122 7.62 -4.02 -9.67
CA ILE A 122 7.76 -4.85 -8.45
C ILE A 122 7.32 -6.29 -8.74
N TYR A 123 6.17 -6.48 -9.42
CA TYR A 123 5.71 -7.82 -9.79
C TYR A 123 6.67 -8.53 -10.75
N GLU A 124 7.23 -7.82 -11.74
CA GLU A 124 8.24 -8.36 -12.64
C GLU A 124 9.47 -8.87 -11.87
N ALA A 125 9.95 -8.10 -10.89
CA ALA A 125 11.05 -8.54 -10.04
C ALA A 125 10.69 -9.79 -9.23
N VAL A 126 9.49 -9.84 -8.64
CA VAL A 126 8.99 -10.99 -7.86
C VAL A 126 8.83 -12.23 -8.75
N GLU A 127 8.36 -12.05 -9.98
CA GLU A 127 8.28 -13.13 -10.98
C GLU A 127 9.67 -13.67 -11.34
N ASN A 128 10.64 -12.78 -11.58
CA ASN A 128 12.02 -13.15 -11.87
C ASN A 128 12.69 -13.88 -10.69
N MET A 129 12.22 -13.67 -9.46
CA MET A 129 12.61 -14.43 -8.26
C MET A 129 11.96 -15.82 -8.19
N GLY A 130 11.06 -16.16 -9.15
CA GLY A 130 10.44 -17.47 -9.26
C GLY A 130 9.06 -17.60 -8.61
N PHE A 131 8.46 -16.53 -8.08
CA PHE A 131 7.10 -16.58 -7.55
C PHE A 131 6.08 -16.74 -8.69
N GLN A 132 5.13 -17.65 -8.51
CA GLN A 132 4.05 -17.90 -9.48
C GLN A 132 2.68 -17.65 -8.86
N THR A 133 2.27 -18.47 -7.91
CA THR A 133 0.97 -18.36 -7.22
C THR A 133 1.12 -18.74 -5.76
N GLY A 134 0.22 -18.20 -4.93
CA GLY A 134 0.18 -18.51 -3.51
C GLY A 134 -0.77 -17.60 -2.75
N ASN A 135 -0.60 -17.55 -1.44
CA ASN A 135 -1.29 -16.60 -0.58
C ASN A 135 -0.54 -15.27 -0.58
N ILE A 136 -1.14 -14.22 -1.12
CA ILE A 136 -0.55 -12.88 -1.21
C ILE A 136 -1.18 -11.96 -0.18
N LEU A 137 -0.36 -11.31 0.64
CA LEU A 137 -0.75 -10.29 1.60
C LEU A 137 -0.39 -8.89 1.09
N GLU A 138 -1.36 -7.97 1.14
CA GLU A 138 -1.12 -6.53 1.07
C GLU A 138 -1.55 -5.89 2.41
N PRO A 139 -0.60 -5.56 3.32
CA PRO A 139 -0.92 -5.23 4.71
C PRO A 139 -1.39 -3.78 4.92
N SER A 140 -1.30 -2.94 3.90
CA SER A 140 -1.76 -1.53 3.87
C SER A 140 -2.22 -1.23 2.45
N MET A 141 -3.38 -1.84 2.08
CA MET A 141 -3.71 -2.02 0.67
C MET A 141 -4.27 -0.78 -0.03
N GLY A 142 -4.68 0.24 0.71
CA GLY A 142 -5.44 1.32 0.09
C GLY A 142 -6.68 0.78 -0.61
N VAL A 143 -6.96 1.24 -1.81
CA VAL A 143 -8.03 0.67 -2.65
C VAL A 143 -7.60 -0.59 -3.41
N GLY A 144 -6.37 -1.09 -3.21
CA GLY A 144 -5.90 -2.36 -3.76
C GLY A 144 -5.27 -2.28 -5.15
N ASN A 145 -4.51 -1.23 -5.44
CA ASN A 145 -3.84 -1.09 -6.74
C ASN A 145 -2.87 -2.25 -7.04
N PHE A 146 -2.24 -2.83 -6.03
CA PHE A 146 -1.42 -4.03 -6.22
C PHE A 146 -2.27 -5.23 -6.68
N PHE A 147 -3.47 -5.41 -6.14
CA PHE A 147 -4.39 -6.45 -6.62
C PHE A 147 -4.88 -6.17 -8.04
N GLY A 148 -5.15 -4.92 -8.36
CA GLY A 148 -5.57 -4.50 -9.70
C GLY A 148 -4.50 -4.69 -10.77
N CYS A 149 -3.23 -4.63 -10.40
CA CYS A 149 -2.07 -4.86 -11.28
C CYS A 149 -1.53 -6.29 -11.23
N LEU A 150 -2.21 -7.22 -10.54
CA LEU A 150 -1.76 -8.61 -10.42
C LEU A 150 -1.51 -9.22 -11.81
N PRO A 151 -0.30 -9.76 -12.10
CA PRO A 151 0.01 -10.38 -13.39
C PRO A 151 -0.91 -11.57 -13.74
N GLU A 152 -1.08 -11.83 -15.01
CA GLU A 152 -1.95 -12.92 -15.50
C GLU A 152 -1.55 -14.28 -14.92
N GLN A 153 -0.25 -14.58 -14.91
CA GLN A 153 0.29 -15.83 -14.37
C GLN A 153 0.11 -16.00 -12.86
N MET A 154 -0.19 -14.91 -12.14
CA MET A 154 -0.45 -14.92 -10.70
C MET A 154 -1.93 -14.95 -10.33
N GLN A 155 -2.85 -14.96 -11.31
CA GLN A 155 -4.31 -14.88 -11.09
C GLN A 155 -4.89 -16.06 -10.29
N GLY A 156 -4.18 -17.18 -10.21
CA GLY A 156 -4.53 -18.32 -9.33
C GLY A 156 -4.26 -18.09 -7.85
N SER A 157 -3.66 -16.96 -7.47
CA SER A 157 -3.33 -16.64 -6.08
C SER A 157 -4.56 -16.29 -5.26
N LYS A 158 -4.49 -16.55 -3.94
CA LYS A 158 -5.45 -16.07 -2.95
C LYS A 158 -4.98 -14.73 -2.38
N LEU A 159 -5.84 -13.71 -2.48
CA LEU A 159 -5.52 -12.34 -2.10
C LEU A 159 -6.06 -12.02 -0.71
N TYR A 160 -5.22 -11.43 0.12
CA TYR A 160 -5.51 -10.99 1.48
C TYR A 160 -5.06 -9.54 1.64
N GLY A 161 -6.00 -8.64 1.91
CA GLY A 161 -5.75 -7.23 2.08
C GLY A 161 -6.13 -6.75 3.47
N VAL A 162 -5.38 -5.77 3.98
CA VAL A 162 -5.69 -5.08 5.23
C VAL A 162 -5.69 -3.58 4.95
N GLU A 163 -6.74 -2.87 5.35
CA GLU A 163 -6.86 -1.43 5.21
C GLU A 163 -7.48 -0.82 6.46
N LEU A 164 -6.79 0.16 7.03
CA LEU A 164 -7.22 0.84 8.25
C LEU A 164 -8.40 1.78 8.00
N ASP A 165 -8.35 2.54 6.90
CA ASP A 165 -9.40 3.53 6.60
C ASP A 165 -10.68 2.85 6.13
N SER A 166 -11.79 3.19 6.80
CA SER A 166 -13.09 2.56 6.56
C SER A 166 -13.60 2.77 5.14
N ILE A 167 -13.55 3.98 4.61
CA ILE A 167 -14.04 4.29 3.24
C ILE A 167 -13.18 3.55 2.22
N THR A 168 -11.87 3.68 2.32
CA THR A 168 -10.90 3.07 1.43
C THR A 168 -11.06 1.54 1.40
N GLY A 169 -11.16 0.90 2.57
CA GLY A 169 -11.33 -0.54 2.67
C GLY A 169 -12.65 -1.05 2.14
N ARG A 170 -13.75 -0.28 2.31
CA ARG A 170 -15.06 -0.62 1.75
C ARG A 170 -15.08 -0.48 0.23
N ILE A 171 -14.42 0.54 -0.33
CA ILE A 171 -14.19 0.66 -1.78
C ILE A 171 -13.41 -0.55 -2.29
N ALA A 172 -12.33 -0.93 -1.61
CA ALA A 172 -11.52 -2.08 -1.99
C ALA A 172 -12.34 -3.39 -2.03
N LYS A 173 -13.29 -3.59 -1.09
CA LYS A 173 -14.20 -4.74 -1.12
C LYS A 173 -15.10 -4.78 -2.35
N GLN A 174 -15.50 -3.64 -2.87
CA GLN A 174 -16.29 -3.56 -4.11
C GLN A 174 -15.43 -3.79 -5.37
N LEU A 175 -14.16 -3.36 -5.32
CA LEU A 175 -13.22 -3.56 -6.41
C LEU A 175 -12.71 -5.01 -6.49
N TYR A 176 -12.53 -5.67 -5.34
CA TYR A 176 -11.94 -7.01 -5.26
C TYR A 176 -12.83 -7.97 -4.45
N PRO A 177 -14.03 -8.27 -4.96
CA PRO A 177 -15.01 -9.10 -4.24
C PRO A 177 -14.55 -10.54 -4.00
N GLN A 178 -13.53 -11.01 -4.74
CA GLN A 178 -12.94 -12.35 -4.56
C GLN A 178 -11.76 -12.36 -3.59
N ALA A 179 -11.33 -11.20 -3.08
CA ALA A 179 -10.25 -11.09 -2.11
C ALA A 179 -10.76 -11.14 -0.67
N ASN A 180 -9.89 -11.56 0.24
CA ASN A 180 -10.15 -11.52 1.69
C ASN A 180 -9.66 -10.18 2.25
N ILE A 181 -10.54 -9.21 2.39
CA ILE A 181 -10.19 -7.86 2.85
C ILE A 181 -10.68 -7.63 4.27
N THR A 182 -9.76 -7.27 5.15
CA THR A 182 -10.00 -6.85 6.53
C THR A 182 -9.91 -5.33 6.62
N VAL A 183 -11.02 -4.68 7.02
CA VAL A 183 -11.04 -3.23 7.26
C VAL A 183 -10.75 -2.99 8.73
N ALA A 184 -9.48 -2.91 9.05
CA ALA A 184 -8.95 -2.71 10.40
C ALA A 184 -7.44 -2.41 10.31
N GLY A 185 -6.81 -2.06 11.44
CA GLY A 185 -5.37 -1.92 11.49
C GLY A 185 -4.62 -3.25 11.37
N PHE A 186 -3.41 -3.19 10.84
CA PHE A 186 -2.57 -4.39 10.67
C PHE A 186 -2.27 -5.10 12.00
N GLU A 187 -2.25 -4.36 13.12
CA GLU A 187 -2.08 -4.90 14.48
C GLU A 187 -3.14 -5.92 14.88
N THR A 188 -4.32 -5.88 14.25
CA THR A 188 -5.41 -6.83 14.56
C THR A 188 -5.22 -8.20 13.93
N THR A 189 -4.30 -8.35 12.98
CA THR A 189 -4.03 -9.61 12.29
C THR A 189 -3.05 -10.49 13.07
N ASN A 190 -3.19 -11.81 12.96
CA ASN A 190 -2.42 -12.75 13.77
C ASN A 190 -2.00 -14.06 13.07
N ARG A 191 -2.05 -14.09 11.73
CA ARG A 191 -1.57 -15.26 10.97
C ARG A 191 -0.07 -15.45 11.19
N ARG A 192 0.40 -16.69 11.07
CA ARG A 192 1.83 -17.04 11.16
C ARG A 192 2.19 -18.02 10.08
N ASP A 193 3.36 -17.82 9.47
CA ASP A 193 3.93 -18.71 8.43
C ASP A 193 2.91 -19.10 7.34
N PHE A 194 2.09 -18.13 6.94
CA PHE A 194 0.91 -18.38 6.10
C PHE A 194 1.06 -17.84 4.68
N TYR A 195 1.63 -16.64 4.52
CA TYR A 195 1.70 -16.00 3.21
C TYR A 195 2.95 -16.43 2.45
N ASP A 196 2.79 -16.62 1.13
CA ASP A 196 3.89 -16.89 0.21
C ASP A 196 4.59 -15.60 -0.23
N LEU A 197 3.80 -14.51 -0.33
CA LEU A 197 4.24 -13.18 -0.70
C LEU A 197 3.53 -12.15 0.16
N ALA A 198 4.27 -11.20 0.72
CA ALA A 198 3.75 -9.94 1.23
C ALA A 198 4.26 -8.81 0.33
N ILE A 199 3.35 -8.01 -0.22
CA ILE A 199 3.66 -6.98 -1.22
C ILE A 199 2.86 -5.72 -0.89
N GLY A 200 3.40 -4.54 -1.15
CA GLY A 200 2.67 -3.30 -0.94
C GLY A 200 3.55 -2.11 -0.65
N ASN A 201 2.91 -0.97 -0.47
CA ASN A 201 3.53 0.27 0.00
C ASN A 201 3.12 0.46 1.47
N VAL A 202 4.07 0.26 2.40
CA VAL A 202 3.79 0.39 3.83
C VAL A 202 3.69 1.87 4.25
N PRO A 203 2.93 2.21 5.29
CA PRO A 203 2.85 3.60 5.76
C PRO A 203 4.21 4.07 6.28
N PHE A 204 4.54 5.35 6.02
CA PHE A 204 5.78 5.99 6.45
C PHE A 204 5.54 6.87 7.67
N GLY A 205 6.49 6.94 8.57
CA GLY A 205 6.43 7.85 9.71
C GLY A 205 7.32 7.43 10.86
N GLN A 206 7.54 8.36 11.78
CA GLN A 206 8.33 8.12 13.00
C GLN A 206 7.46 7.69 14.20
N TYR A 207 6.16 7.64 14.03
CA TYR A 207 5.24 7.15 15.06
C TYR A 207 5.21 5.62 15.12
N GLN A 208 4.72 5.10 16.23
CA GLN A 208 4.66 3.66 16.50
C GLN A 208 3.20 3.18 16.45
N VAL A 209 3.03 1.92 16.07
CA VAL A 209 1.75 1.21 16.17
C VAL A 209 1.70 0.52 17.53
N ASN A 210 0.55 0.61 18.20
CA ASN A 210 0.35 -0.13 19.45
C ASN A 210 -0.05 -1.57 19.16
N ASP A 211 0.94 -2.44 19.06
CA ASP A 211 0.78 -3.89 18.97
C ASP A 211 1.59 -4.56 20.09
N ARG A 212 0.89 -5.19 21.02
CA ARG A 212 1.49 -5.75 22.25
C ARG A 212 2.66 -6.69 21.95
N ALA A 213 2.59 -7.44 20.85
CA ALA A 213 3.64 -8.39 20.46
C ALA A 213 4.93 -7.71 20.02
N TYR A 214 4.83 -6.46 19.49
CA TYR A 214 5.93 -5.72 18.87
C TYR A 214 6.33 -4.45 19.62
N ASN A 215 5.57 -4.00 20.63
CA ASN A 215 5.83 -2.76 21.36
C ASN A 215 7.26 -2.68 21.92
N LYS A 216 7.84 -3.82 22.34
CA LYS A 216 9.21 -3.88 22.88
C LYS A 216 10.28 -3.54 21.86
N LEU A 217 10.01 -3.65 20.57
CA LEU A 217 10.96 -3.33 19.51
C LEU A 217 11.17 -1.81 19.39
N GLY A 218 10.15 -1.00 19.73
CA GLY A 218 10.20 0.44 19.61
C GLY A 218 10.39 0.93 18.17
N PHE A 219 9.96 0.15 17.19
CA PHE A 219 10.13 0.45 15.77
C PHE A 219 9.15 1.53 15.30
N SER A 220 9.61 2.38 14.38
CA SER A 220 8.72 3.23 13.59
C SER A 220 7.72 2.38 12.79
N ILE A 221 6.60 2.98 12.36
CA ILE A 221 5.53 2.24 11.69
C ILE A 221 6.04 1.45 10.48
N HIS A 222 6.88 2.02 9.61
CA HIS A 222 7.39 1.31 8.44
C HIS A 222 8.23 0.09 8.84
N ASN A 223 9.05 0.17 9.87
CA ASN A 223 9.84 -0.97 10.36
C ASN A 223 8.99 -2.01 11.09
N TYR A 224 7.93 -1.58 11.79
CA TYR A 224 6.95 -2.47 12.39
C TYR A 224 6.27 -3.36 11.34
N PHE A 225 5.91 -2.80 10.17
CA PHE A 225 5.30 -3.59 9.10
C PHE A 225 6.20 -4.71 8.61
N PHE A 226 7.53 -4.48 8.50
CA PHE A 226 8.48 -5.55 8.20
C PHE A 226 8.52 -6.62 9.29
N ALA A 227 8.63 -6.22 10.56
CA ALA A 227 8.71 -7.15 11.67
C ALA A 227 7.49 -8.08 11.72
N LYS A 228 6.28 -7.52 11.58
CA LYS A 228 5.05 -8.29 11.61
C LYS A 228 4.85 -9.15 10.35
N ALA A 229 5.16 -8.60 9.17
CA ALA A 229 5.07 -9.36 7.92
C ALA A 229 6.02 -10.56 7.91
N LEU A 230 7.22 -10.44 8.48
CA LEU A 230 8.16 -11.55 8.63
C LEU A 230 7.60 -12.69 9.48
N ASP A 231 6.79 -12.40 10.49
CA ASP A 231 6.11 -13.44 11.27
C ASP A 231 4.97 -14.11 10.49
N GLN A 232 4.33 -13.37 9.61
CA GLN A 232 3.14 -13.83 8.86
C GLN A 232 3.49 -14.55 7.55
N VAL A 233 4.62 -14.21 6.93
CA VAL A 233 5.14 -14.89 5.74
C VAL A 233 5.77 -16.22 6.18
N ARG A 234 5.57 -17.27 5.38
CA ARG A 234 6.19 -18.58 5.63
C ARG A 234 7.71 -18.56 5.38
N PRO A 235 8.48 -19.48 5.96
CA PRO A 235 9.87 -19.67 5.55
C PRO A 235 10.02 -19.87 4.04
N GLY A 236 11.00 -19.22 3.42
CA GLY A 236 11.17 -19.17 1.96
C GLY A 236 10.22 -18.22 1.22
N GLY A 237 9.19 -17.68 1.88
CA GLY A 237 8.32 -16.68 1.30
C GLY A 237 9.01 -15.32 1.16
N VAL A 238 8.45 -14.45 0.33
CA VAL A 238 9.05 -13.18 -0.08
C VAL A 238 8.26 -12.00 0.47
N ILE A 239 8.99 -10.95 0.84
CA ILE A 239 8.44 -9.62 1.14
C ILE A 239 8.97 -8.65 0.09
N ALA A 240 8.07 -7.91 -0.57
CA ALA A 240 8.38 -6.87 -1.54
C ALA A 240 7.64 -5.59 -1.14
N PHE A 241 8.27 -4.77 -0.31
CA PHE A 241 7.66 -3.54 0.23
C PHE A 241 8.34 -2.29 -0.31
N VAL A 242 7.52 -1.32 -0.69
CA VAL A 242 7.92 0.08 -0.78
C VAL A 242 7.90 0.67 0.63
N THR A 243 8.99 1.30 1.03
CA THR A 243 9.18 1.85 2.37
C THR A 243 9.94 3.17 2.34
N SER A 244 9.97 3.86 3.48
CA SER A 244 10.82 5.03 3.67
C SER A 244 12.30 4.66 3.53
N ARG A 245 13.12 5.54 2.92
CA ARG A 245 14.58 5.36 2.88
C ARG A 245 15.19 5.11 4.28
N TYR A 246 14.53 5.58 5.33
CA TYR A 246 15.00 5.40 6.71
C TYR A 246 14.94 3.96 7.22
N THR A 247 14.29 3.03 6.53
CA THR A 247 14.48 1.61 6.80
C THR A 247 15.94 1.21 6.55
N MET A 248 16.54 1.71 5.45
CA MET A 248 17.93 1.43 5.08
C MET A 248 18.94 2.41 5.71
N ASP A 249 18.61 3.71 5.78
CA ASP A 249 19.57 4.77 6.10
C ASP A 249 19.49 5.31 7.54
N SER A 250 18.61 4.79 8.40
CA SER A 250 18.59 5.23 9.80
C SER A 250 19.92 4.97 10.50
N LYS A 251 20.37 5.92 11.32
CA LYS A 251 21.52 5.71 12.21
C LYS A 251 21.29 4.60 13.24
N ASP A 252 20.02 4.40 13.63
CA ASP A 252 19.59 3.28 14.46
C ASP A 252 19.49 2.02 13.57
N ASP A 253 20.36 1.06 13.76
CA ASP A 253 20.47 -0.16 12.98
C ASP A 253 19.63 -1.33 13.50
N ARG A 254 18.93 -1.16 14.64
CA ARG A 254 18.19 -2.25 15.29
C ARG A 254 17.17 -2.92 14.38
N ALA A 255 16.45 -2.13 13.58
CA ALA A 255 15.46 -2.68 12.66
C ALA A 255 16.13 -3.50 11.54
N ARG A 256 17.24 -3.00 10.97
CA ARG A 256 17.99 -3.75 9.95
C ARG A 256 18.55 -5.05 10.49
N LYS A 257 19.14 -5.04 11.69
CA LYS A 257 19.64 -6.26 12.36
C LYS A 257 18.51 -7.25 12.65
N TYR A 258 17.36 -6.77 13.12
CA TYR A 258 16.17 -7.60 13.34
C TYR A 258 15.71 -8.28 12.06
N ILE A 259 15.68 -7.54 10.95
CA ILE A 259 15.29 -8.07 9.64
C ILE A 259 16.34 -9.06 9.13
N ALA A 260 17.64 -8.71 9.19
CA ALA A 260 18.74 -9.54 8.71
C ALA A 260 18.86 -10.89 9.43
N GLU A 261 18.55 -10.92 10.73
CA GLU A 261 18.46 -12.17 11.50
C GLU A 261 17.40 -13.11 10.90
N ARG A 262 16.27 -12.57 10.42
CA ARG A 262 15.09 -13.34 10.00
C ARG A 262 14.91 -13.49 8.50
N ALA A 263 15.56 -12.66 7.71
CA ALA A 263 15.43 -12.65 6.26
C ALA A 263 16.75 -12.36 5.56
N GLU A 264 16.84 -12.81 4.33
CA GLU A 264 17.89 -12.44 3.39
C GLU A 264 17.43 -11.27 2.53
N LEU A 265 18.27 -10.25 2.37
CA LEU A 265 18.04 -9.18 1.41
C LEU A 265 18.38 -9.71 0.00
N LEU A 266 17.36 -9.91 -0.82
CA LEU A 266 17.50 -10.30 -2.22
C LEU A 266 17.91 -9.13 -3.10
N GLY A 267 17.50 -7.92 -2.72
CA GLY A 267 17.81 -6.68 -3.39
C GLY A 267 17.04 -5.50 -2.84
N ALA A 268 17.51 -4.30 -3.15
CA ALA A 268 16.82 -3.05 -2.85
C ALA A 268 16.97 -2.07 -4.01
N ILE A 269 15.94 -1.27 -4.26
CA ILE A 269 15.93 -0.23 -5.29
C ILE A 269 15.53 1.08 -4.63
N ARG A 270 16.36 2.11 -4.79
CA ARG A 270 16.04 3.47 -4.32
C ARG A 270 15.36 4.25 -5.43
N LEU A 271 14.17 4.75 -5.13
CA LEU A 271 13.36 5.53 -6.05
C LEU A 271 13.69 7.03 -5.92
N PRO A 272 13.58 7.80 -7.02
CA PRO A 272 13.75 9.25 -6.96
C PRO A 272 12.63 9.89 -6.10
N ASN A 273 12.92 11.06 -5.53
CA ASN A 273 12.02 11.78 -4.63
C ASN A 273 10.66 12.12 -5.26
N ASN A 274 10.60 12.22 -6.59
CA ASN A 274 9.39 12.53 -7.33
C ASN A 274 8.58 11.29 -7.76
N ALA A 275 8.99 10.08 -7.40
CA ALA A 275 8.32 8.84 -7.79
C ALA A 275 6.83 8.78 -7.38
N PHE A 276 6.47 9.49 -6.29
CA PHE A 276 5.09 9.58 -5.78
C PHE A 276 4.43 10.94 -6.00
N LYS A 277 5.15 11.91 -6.60
CA LYS A 277 4.66 13.30 -6.74
C LYS A 277 3.35 13.40 -7.52
N ALA A 278 3.21 12.66 -8.61
CA ALA A 278 2.00 12.66 -9.42
C ALA A 278 0.77 12.13 -8.67
N ASN A 279 0.96 11.17 -7.78
CA ASN A 279 -0.12 10.48 -7.09
C ASN A 279 -0.35 10.98 -5.66
N ALA A 280 0.70 11.40 -4.96
CA ALA A 280 0.64 11.77 -3.54
C ALA A 280 1.00 13.24 -3.23
N GLY A 281 1.55 13.98 -4.19
CA GLY A 281 1.92 15.39 -4.01
C GLY A 281 3.10 15.63 -3.08
N THR A 282 3.86 14.61 -2.70
CA THR A 282 5.03 14.70 -1.81
C THR A 282 6.31 14.29 -2.51
N ASP A 283 7.41 14.98 -2.17
CA ASP A 283 8.77 14.66 -2.58
C ASP A 283 9.43 13.86 -1.44
N VAL A 284 9.44 12.52 -1.53
CA VAL A 284 10.06 11.64 -0.54
C VAL A 284 10.90 10.57 -1.24
N VAL A 285 12.12 10.39 -0.74
CA VAL A 285 12.97 9.26 -1.17
C VAL A 285 12.46 7.99 -0.50
N SER A 286 12.18 6.99 -1.30
CA SER A 286 11.71 5.68 -0.84
C SER A 286 12.52 4.57 -1.45
N ASP A 287 12.51 3.44 -0.78
CA ASP A 287 13.18 2.23 -1.21
C ASP A 287 12.16 1.11 -1.43
N ILE A 288 12.43 0.26 -2.41
CA ILE A 288 11.75 -1.02 -2.57
C ILE A 288 12.71 -2.09 -2.04
N LEU A 289 12.28 -2.85 -1.03
CA LEU A 289 13.07 -3.94 -0.46
C LEU A 289 12.47 -5.28 -0.84
N PHE A 290 13.32 -6.19 -1.31
CA PHE A 290 12.97 -7.58 -1.59
C PHE A 290 13.71 -8.47 -0.57
N LEU A 291 12.93 -9.16 0.27
CA LEU A 291 13.43 -10.00 1.35
C LEU A 291 12.87 -11.42 1.20
N GLN A 292 13.68 -12.42 1.50
CA GLN A 292 13.23 -13.80 1.63
C GLN A 292 13.36 -14.25 3.07
N LYS A 293 12.25 -14.71 3.67
CA LYS A 293 12.26 -15.22 5.05
C LYS A 293 13.14 -16.47 5.15
N ARG A 294 14.06 -16.46 6.11
CA ARG A 294 14.92 -17.61 6.41
C ARG A 294 14.14 -18.73 7.08
N GLU A 295 14.60 -19.97 6.88
CA GLU A 295 14.06 -21.12 7.65
C GLU A 295 14.54 -21.10 9.10
N GLN A 296 15.76 -20.63 9.32
CA GLN A 296 16.36 -20.48 10.64
C GLN A 296 16.97 -19.08 10.79
N PRO A 297 16.86 -18.45 11.96
CA PRO A 297 17.52 -17.18 12.23
C PRO A 297 19.02 -17.26 12.00
N SER A 298 19.62 -16.18 11.49
CA SER A 298 21.04 -16.04 11.28
C SER A 298 21.63 -15.03 12.25
N ILE A 299 22.77 -15.36 12.84
CA ILE A 299 23.56 -14.43 13.67
C ILE A 299 24.52 -13.56 12.85
N ALA A 300 24.64 -13.81 11.55
CA ALA A 300 25.49 -13.00 10.68
C ALA A 300 24.89 -11.59 10.50
N GLU A 301 25.75 -10.58 10.64
CA GLU A 301 25.41 -9.20 10.34
C GLU A 301 25.94 -8.85 8.94
N PRO A 302 25.11 -8.94 7.88
CA PRO A 302 25.54 -8.58 6.53
C PRO A 302 25.77 -7.07 6.43
N GLU A 303 26.60 -6.65 5.47
CA GLU A 303 27.03 -5.25 5.30
C GLU A 303 25.86 -4.25 5.15
N TRP A 304 24.74 -4.69 4.57
CA TRP A 304 23.56 -3.83 4.43
C TRP A 304 22.88 -3.44 5.76
N THR A 305 23.29 -4.04 6.88
CA THR A 305 22.84 -3.58 8.20
C THR A 305 23.53 -2.29 8.64
N GLN A 306 24.62 -1.91 7.99
CA GLN A 306 25.46 -0.77 8.36
C GLN A 306 25.39 0.35 7.33
N LEU A 307 25.73 1.56 7.77
CA LEU A 307 25.90 2.74 6.93
C LEU A 307 27.38 2.93 6.60
N GLY A 308 27.64 3.51 5.43
CA GLY A 308 28.94 4.03 5.03
C GLY A 308 28.79 5.44 4.47
N GLU A 309 29.86 5.95 3.89
CA GLU A 309 29.87 7.24 3.22
C GLU A 309 30.13 7.03 1.73
N ASN A 310 29.30 7.60 0.88
CA ASN A 310 29.50 7.53 -0.56
C ASN A 310 30.54 8.55 -1.04
N ALA A 311 30.87 8.53 -2.33
CA ALA A 311 31.86 9.43 -2.93
C ALA A 311 31.54 10.94 -2.79
N ASP A 312 30.25 11.28 -2.60
CA ASP A 312 29.76 12.66 -2.43
C ASP A 312 29.65 13.07 -0.95
N GLY A 313 30.08 12.21 -0.01
CA GLY A 313 30.06 12.50 1.42
C GLY A 313 28.70 12.28 2.10
N PHE A 314 27.76 11.57 1.45
CA PHE A 314 26.48 11.22 2.07
C PHE A 314 26.58 9.91 2.86
N SER A 315 26.03 9.93 4.07
CA SER A 315 25.84 8.71 4.86
C SER A 315 24.62 7.96 4.35
N ILE A 316 24.87 6.84 3.69
CA ILE A 316 23.82 5.96 3.14
C ILE A 316 24.13 4.49 3.47
N ASN A 317 23.16 3.63 3.22
CA ASN A 317 23.33 2.19 3.44
C ASN A 317 24.46 1.61 2.57
N ASN A 318 25.28 0.73 3.13
CA ASN A 318 26.36 0.07 2.42
C ASN A 318 25.91 -0.70 1.18
N TYR A 319 24.69 -1.23 1.19
CA TYR A 319 24.10 -1.86 -0.01
C TYR A 319 24.12 -0.91 -1.21
N PHE A 320 23.68 0.32 -1.03
CA PHE A 320 23.63 1.33 -2.12
C PHE A 320 25.01 1.90 -2.49
N ILE A 321 25.99 1.82 -1.58
CA ILE A 321 27.38 2.15 -1.90
C ILE A 321 27.97 1.11 -2.84
N HIS A 322 27.69 -0.17 -2.58
CA HIS A 322 28.20 -1.29 -3.39
C HIS A 322 27.36 -1.54 -4.65
N HIS A 323 26.11 -1.07 -4.67
CA HIS A 323 25.18 -1.20 -5.78
C HIS A 323 24.61 0.16 -6.20
N PRO A 324 25.46 1.10 -6.69
CA PRO A 324 25.01 2.42 -7.08
C PRO A 324 24.01 2.39 -8.23
N GLU A 325 24.02 1.37 -9.07
CA GLU A 325 23.07 1.10 -10.14
C GLU A 325 21.62 0.90 -9.63
N MET A 326 21.45 0.55 -8.36
CA MET A 326 20.15 0.38 -7.72
C MET A 326 19.53 1.72 -7.22
N ILE A 327 20.24 2.82 -7.40
CA ILE A 327 19.72 4.16 -7.13
C ILE A 327 19.21 4.76 -8.43
N LEU A 328 17.88 4.88 -8.54
CA LEU A 328 17.23 5.40 -9.74
C LEU A 328 17.11 6.94 -9.64
N GLY A 329 18.06 7.65 -10.22
CA GLY A 329 18.09 9.11 -10.24
C GLY A 329 19.47 9.69 -9.96
N ARG A 330 19.52 11.01 -9.76
CA ARG A 330 20.75 11.71 -9.43
C ARG A 330 20.75 12.05 -7.93
N GLN A 331 21.76 11.56 -7.23
CA GLN A 331 21.95 11.91 -5.82
C GLN A 331 22.35 13.39 -5.69
N SER A 332 21.72 14.11 -4.77
CA SER A 332 22.00 15.49 -4.46
C SER A 332 21.69 15.83 -3.01
N ALA A 333 22.12 17.00 -2.56
CA ALA A 333 21.72 17.57 -1.27
C ALA A 333 20.75 18.72 -1.55
N GLU A 334 19.58 18.66 -0.98
CA GLU A 334 18.58 19.73 -1.04
C GLU A 334 18.38 20.35 0.34
N SER A 335 18.09 21.65 0.36
CA SER A 335 17.73 22.34 1.59
C SER A 335 16.31 21.97 1.97
N THR A 336 16.14 21.38 3.16
CA THR A 336 14.80 21.15 3.70
C THR A 336 14.15 22.48 4.12
N GLN A 337 12.82 22.48 4.28
CA GLN A 337 12.06 23.62 4.83
C GLN A 337 12.56 24.11 6.23
N TYR A 338 13.40 23.31 6.88
CA TYR A 338 14.02 23.65 8.18
C TYR A 338 15.47 24.12 8.04
N GLY A 339 15.94 24.44 6.82
CA GLY A 339 17.29 24.96 6.55
C GLY A 339 18.43 23.95 6.73
N LYS A 340 18.12 22.65 6.84
CA LYS A 340 19.13 21.58 6.86
C LYS A 340 19.29 21.00 5.47
N GLN A 341 20.54 20.72 5.08
CA GLN A 341 20.79 19.92 3.89
C GLN A 341 20.46 18.46 4.19
N ASP A 342 19.63 17.85 3.35
CA ASP A 342 19.27 16.44 3.41
C ASP A 342 19.57 15.78 2.07
N PHE A 343 19.89 14.49 2.14
CA PHE A 343 20.12 13.65 0.96
C PHE A 343 18.80 13.46 0.20
N THR A 344 18.84 13.61 -1.13
CA THR A 344 17.74 13.33 -2.04
C THR A 344 18.23 12.64 -3.31
N VAL A 345 17.32 12.05 -4.05
CA VAL A 345 17.59 11.34 -5.31
C VAL A 345 16.66 11.83 -6.39
#